data_f21d35e523fb4986669869ac8cf02ca0
#
_entry.id   f21d35e523fb4986669869ac8cf02ca0
#
_cell.length_a   1.000
_cell.length_b   1.000
_cell.length_c   1.000
_cell.angle_alpha   90.00
_cell.angle_beta   90.00
_cell.angle_gamma   90.00
#
_symmetry.space_group_name_H-M   'P 1'
#
loop_
_entity.id
_entity.type
_entity.pdbx_description
1 polymer ?
#
loop_
_entity_poly.entity_id
_entity_poly.type
_entity_poly.pdbx_seq_one_letter_code
_entity_poly.pdbx_strand_id
1 'polypeptide(L)'
;MIKNASDLLPSTKWSETIWSRTREETLIDTRSNSRLCVAALLPFKDGQPDWPSFENMLVWMYECANFFEVEIIFVLNADTGYVFNLSNDLYEEVIRRFRSLYPDAPFISGVTAVDASADNFKASCYHPHLEIVQAYKPCEVMIMTSRALNLLDPENRRDAYFEIAEKIEVPALVHALEPAFVPWATPFEPWLLHQLAGHKKFV
;
A
#
# COMPACT_ATOMS: atom_id res chain seq x y z
N MET A 1 5.31 15.50 -22.52
CA MET A 1 6.49 15.11 -21.77
C MET A 1 6.77 16.21 -20.75
N ILE A 2 6.36 16.02 -19.51
CA ILE A 2 6.57 16.98 -18.41
C ILE A 2 8.05 16.85 -18.04
N LYS A 3 8.81 17.93 -18.18
CA LYS A 3 10.27 17.89 -17.99
C LYS A 3 10.73 18.17 -16.55
N ASN A 4 9.89 18.81 -15.72
CA ASN A 4 10.20 19.09 -14.30
C ASN A 4 8.92 19.25 -13.48
N ALA A 5 8.95 18.91 -12.18
CA ALA A 5 7.84 19.13 -11.24
C ALA A 5 7.39 20.60 -11.16
N SER A 6 8.32 21.55 -11.42
CA SER A 6 8.01 22.99 -11.50
C SER A 6 6.98 23.35 -12.59
N ASP A 7 6.82 22.50 -13.62
CA ASP A 7 5.89 22.76 -14.72
C ASP A 7 4.43 22.40 -14.35
N LEU A 8 4.24 21.71 -13.24
CA LEU A 8 2.93 21.24 -12.75
C LEU A 8 2.36 22.10 -11.62
N LEU A 9 3.18 22.96 -11.02
CA LEU A 9 2.71 23.81 -9.94
C LEU A 9 1.96 25.01 -10.52
N PRO A 10 0.72 25.30 -10.06
CA PRO A 10 0.01 26.49 -10.51
C PRO A 10 0.84 27.72 -10.16
N SER A 11 1.05 28.60 -11.15
CA SER A 11 1.82 29.84 -11.06
C SER A 11 1.16 30.93 -10.20
N THR A 12 0.47 30.56 -9.14
CA THR A 12 -0.24 31.49 -8.26
C THR A 12 0.55 31.73 -6.98
N LYS A 13 0.59 32.98 -6.53
CA LYS A 13 1.19 33.45 -5.27
C LYS A 13 0.78 32.62 -4.01
N TRP A 14 -0.25 31.79 -4.11
CA TRP A 14 -0.69 30.88 -3.06
C TRP A 14 0.30 29.75 -2.79
N SER A 15 1.01 29.27 -3.80
CA SER A 15 2.00 28.20 -3.62
C SER A 15 3.16 28.67 -2.73
N GLU A 16 3.72 29.83 -2.99
CA GLU A 16 4.87 30.34 -2.21
C GLU A 16 4.50 30.62 -0.75
N THR A 17 3.29 31.13 -0.48
CA THR A 17 2.86 31.48 0.90
C THR A 17 2.52 30.25 1.73
N ILE A 18 1.91 29.22 1.14
CA ILE A 18 1.59 27.98 1.86
C ILE A 18 2.89 27.20 2.12
N TRP A 19 3.74 27.07 1.13
CA TRP A 19 4.98 26.30 1.24
C TRP A 19 6.02 26.97 2.14
N SER A 20 6.12 28.31 2.17
CA SER A 20 7.03 29.01 3.09
C SER A 20 6.59 28.89 4.55
N ARG A 21 5.29 28.99 4.84
CA ARG A 21 4.76 28.78 6.20
C ARG A 21 4.96 27.34 6.69
N THR A 22 4.72 26.35 5.82
CA THR A 22 4.90 24.95 6.21
C THR A 22 6.35 24.61 6.53
N ARG A 23 7.31 25.27 5.87
CA ARG A 23 8.74 25.03 6.11
C ARG A 23 9.24 25.60 7.47
N GLU A 24 8.65 26.67 7.97
CA GLU A 24 9.04 27.27 9.26
C GLU A 24 8.26 26.71 10.45
N GLU A 25 6.99 26.28 10.26
CA GLU A 25 6.12 25.82 11.34
C GLU A 25 6.15 24.29 11.52
N THR A 26 6.59 23.54 10.52
CA THR A 26 6.72 22.08 10.61
C THR A 26 8.19 21.66 10.66
N LEU A 27 8.99 22.30 11.52
CA LEU A 27 10.18 21.67 12.06
C LEU A 27 9.74 20.59 13.08
N ILE A 28 8.93 19.64 12.63
CA ILE A 28 9.00 18.29 13.16
C ILE A 28 10.46 17.91 12.99
N ASP A 29 11.11 17.52 14.06
CA ASP A 29 12.49 17.03 14.02
C ASP A 29 12.54 15.78 13.12
N THR A 30 12.59 16.02 11.80
CA THR A 30 12.64 14.99 10.75
C THR A 30 13.99 14.27 10.71
N ARG A 31 14.90 14.59 11.63
CA ARG A 31 16.13 13.82 11.85
C ARG A 31 15.91 12.48 12.54
N SER A 32 14.68 12.21 13.04
CA SER A 32 14.26 10.85 13.34
C SER A 32 13.97 10.12 12.01
N ASN A 33 14.35 8.85 11.88
CA ASN A 33 14.17 7.94 10.74
C ASN A 33 12.68 7.78 10.29
N SER A 34 11.96 8.87 10.12
CA SER A 34 10.54 8.85 9.74
C SER A 34 10.43 8.56 8.26
N ARG A 35 9.79 7.47 7.92
CA ARG A 35 9.48 7.06 6.56
C ARG A 35 8.07 7.50 6.20
N LEU A 36 7.90 8.07 5.02
CA LEU A 36 6.59 8.43 4.48
C LEU A 36 6.08 7.29 3.60
N CYS A 37 5.09 6.54 4.08
CA CYS A 37 4.38 5.55 3.30
C CYS A 37 3.29 6.22 2.47
N VAL A 38 3.36 6.13 1.15
CA VAL A 38 2.42 6.78 0.24
C VAL A 38 1.73 5.75 -0.63
N ALA A 39 0.40 5.66 -0.48
CA ALA A 39 -0.40 4.77 -1.30
C ALA A 39 -0.49 5.27 -2.75
N ALA A 40 -0.08 4.41 -3.70
CA ALA A 40 -0.19 4.68 -5.11
C ALA A 40 -1.61 4.41 -5.60
N LEU A 41 -2.18 5.36 -6.35
CA LEU A 41 -3.44 5.17 -7.06
C LEU A 41 -3.18 4.46 -8.38
N LEU A 42 -4.09 3.59 -8.80
CA LEU A 42 -4.11 3.08 -10.17
C LEU A 42 -5.23 3.80 -10.94
N PRO A 43 -4.91 4.83 -11.74
CA PRO A 43 -5.92 5.53 -12.51
C PRO A 43 -6.45 4.67 -13.65
N PHE A 44 -7.74 4.84 -13.97
CA PHE A 44 -8.41 4.19 -15.11
C PHE A 44 -8.94 5.22 -16.06
N LYS A 45 -8.81 4.93 -17.37
CA LYS A 45 -9.42 5.69 -18.45
C LYS A 45 -10.10 4.73 -19.40
N ASP A 46 -11.37 4.99 -19.70
CA ASP A 46 -12.19 4.14 -20.58
C ASP A 46 -12.19 2.66 -20.16
N GLY A 47 -12.19 2.39 -18.87
CA GLY A 47 -12.20 1.04 -18.29
C GLY A 47 -10.86 0.29 -18.33
N GLN A 48 -9.79 0.95 -18.78
CA GLN A 48 -8.44 0.40 -18.81
C GLN A 48 -7.51 1.20 -17.91
N PRO A 49 -6.44 0.59 -17.34
CA PRO A 49 -5.44 1.32 -16.58
C PRO A 49 -4.78 2.42 -17.41
N ASP A 50 -4.74 3.63 -16.87
CA ASP A 50 -4.02 4.76 -17.47
C ASP A 50 -2.56 4.75 -16.97
N TRP A 51 -1.76 3.94 -17.62
CA TRP A 51 -0.34 3.77 -17.27
C TRP A 51 0.46 5.07 -17.31
N PRO A 52 0.31 5.95 -18.31
CA PRO A 52 1.02 7.22 -18.30
C PRO A 52 0.70 8.07 -17.08
N SER A 53 -0.56 8.13 -16.66
CA SER A 53 -0.97 8.85 -15.44
C SER A 53 -0.43 8.19 -14.19
N PHE A 54 -0.42 6.86 -14.11
CA PHE A 54 0.16 6.11 -13.01
C PHE A 54 1.67 6.40 -12.87
N GLU A 55 2.43 6.26 -13.94
CA GLU A 55 3.88 6.49 -13.94
C GLU A 55 4.23 7.96 -13.61
N ASN A 56 3.51 8.92 -14.18
CA ASN A 56 3.70 10.34 -13.88
C ASN A 56 3.41 10.66 -12.41
N MET A 57 2.39 10.04 -11.81
CA MET A 57 2.08 10.21 -10.39
C MET A 57 3.23 9.69 -9.51
N LEU A 58 3.77 8.51 -9.81
CA LEU A 58 4.90 7.96 -9.06
C LEU A 58 6.13 8.88 -9.14
N VAL A 59 6.43 9.38 -10.34
CA VAL A 59 7.54 10.33 -10.54
C VAL A 59 7.32 11.61 -9.74
N TRP A 60 6.12 12.19 -9.81
CA TRP A 60 5.80 13.39 -9.06
C TRP A 60 5.92 13.19 -7.54
N MET A 61 5.40 12.08 -7.00
CA MET A 61 5.51 11.75 -5.57
C MET A 61 6.98 11.62 -5.14
N TYR A 62 7.79 10.96 -5.96
CA TYR A 62 9.22 10.77 -5.68
C TYR A 62 9.98 12.10 -5.69
N GLU A 63 9.70 12.96 -6.67
CA GLU A 63 10.30 14.30 -6.75
C GLU A 63 9.89 15.19 -5.56
N CYS A 64 8.62 15.11 -5.14
CA CYS A 64 8.16 15.81 -3.94
C CYS A 64 8.90 15.33 -2.69
N ALA A 65 9.05 14.02 -2.51
CA ALA A 65 9.77 13.46 -1.37
C ALA A 65 11.23 13.91 -1.34
N ASN A 66 11.90 13.89 -2.49
CA ASN A 66 13.27 14.37 -2.63
C ASN A 66 13.39 15.88 -2.32
N PHE A 67 12.42 16.68 -2.78
CA PHE A 67 12.41 18.12 -2.50
C PHE A 67 12.29 18.41 -1.00
N PHE A 68 11.53 17.60 -0.26
CA PHE A 68 11.37 17.73 1.19
C PHE A 68 12.39 16.93 2.00
N GLU A 69 13.34 16.26 1.34
CA GLU A 69 14.36 15.41 1.99
C GLU A 69 13.73 14.31 2.88
N VAL A 70 12.62 13.73 2.45
CA VAL A 70 11.89 12.67 3.15
C VAL A 70 12.08 11.34 2.43
N GLU A 71 12.39 10.28 3.20
CA GLU A 71 12.40 8.92 2.65
C GLU A 71 10.96 8.49 2.33
N ILE A 72 10.70 8.12 1.07
CA ILE A 72 9.40 7.64 0.62
C ILE A 72 9.41 6.13 0.44
N ILE A 73 8.36 5.47 0.91
CA ILE A 73 8.03 4.07 0.59
C ILE A 73 6.70 4.07 -0.15
N PHE A 74 6.70 3.56 -1.37
CA PHE A 74 5.45 3.41 -2.12
C PHE A 74 4.66 2.20 -1.64
N VAL A 75 3.36 2.40 -1.42
CA VAL A 75 2.43 1.31 -1.11
C VAL A 75 1.63 1.02 -2.38
N LEU A 76 1.94 -0.10 -3.03
CA LEU A 76 1.30 -0.56 -4.25
C LEU A 76 0.18 -1.54 -3.93
N ASN A 77 -0.76 -1.70 -4.85
CA ASN A 77 -1.79 -2.73 -4.77
C ASN A 77 -2.53 -2.73 -3.41
N ALA A 78 -2.79 -1.55 -2.86
CA ALA A 78 -3.66 -1.34 -1.71
C ALA A 78 -5.12 -1.14 -2.17
N ASP A 79 -5.99 -0.71 -1.27
CA ASP A 79 -7.38 -0.33 -1.58
C ASP A 79 -7.45 0.76 -2.65
N THR A 80 -6.59 1.79 -2.55
CA THR A 80 -6.46 2.86 -3.55
C THR A 80 -5.94 2.37 -4.90
N GLY A 81 -5.24 1.24 -4.93
CA GLY A 81 -4.80 0.54 -6.14
C GLY A 81 -5.81 -0.48 -6.65
N TYR A 82 -7.03 -0.53 -6.07
CA TYR A 82 -8.10 -1.45 -6.45
C TYR A 82 -7.73 -2.94 -6.34
N VAL A 83 -6.85 -3.30 -5.42
CA VAL A 83 -6.31 -4.66 -5.27
C VAL A 83 -7.38 -5.77 -5.29
N PHE A 84 -8.57 -5.51 -4.75
CA PHE A 84 -9.68 -6.47 -4.71
C PHE A 84 -10.29 -6.79 -6.09
N ASN A 85 -9.99 -5.99 -7.11
CA ASN A 85 -10.55 -6.10 -8.45
C ASN A 85 -9.49 -6.38 -9.53
N LEU A 86 -8.21 -6.48 -9.15
CA LEU A 86 -7.14 -6.75 -10.09
C LEU A 86 -7.07 -8.25 -10.42
N SER A 87 -6.91 -8.57 -11.71
CA SER A 87 -6.41 -9.89 -12.09
C SER A 87 -4.95 -10.05 -11.66
N ASN A 88 -4.47 -11.27 -11.54
CA ASN A 88 -3.06 -11.53 -11.21
C ASN A 88 -2.10 -10.85 -12.19
N ASP A 89 -2.41 -10.87 -13.50
CA ASP A 89 -1.60 -10.21 -14.51
C ASP A 89 -1.52 -8.70 -14.32
N LEU A 90 -2.65 -8.08 -13.99
CA LEU A 90 -2.70 -6.64 -13.75
C LEU A 90 -2.04 -6.25 -12.42
N TYR A 91 -2.21 -7.09 -11.40
CA TYR A 91 -1.52 -6.96 -10.11
C TYR A 91 0.01 -6.97 -10.30
N GLU A 92 0.53 -7.92 -11.07
CA GLU A 92 1.95 -8.02 -11.39
C GLU A 92 2.43 -6.84 -12.25
N GLU A 93 1.62 -6.41 -13.24
CA GLU A 93 1.96 -5.30 -14.13
C GLU A 93 2.20 -3.99 -13.37
N VAL A 94 1.40 -3.71 -12.32
CA VAL A 94 1.60 -2.55 -11.43
C VAL A 94 3.00 -2.58 -10.81
N ILE A 95 3.39 -3.72 -10.24
CA ILE A 95 4.70 -3.87 -9.60
C ILE A 95 5.83 -3.78 -10.64
N ARG A 96 5.66 -4.41 -11.80
CA ARG A 96 6.65 -4.41 -12.87
C ARG A 96 6.92 -3.01 -13.39
N ARG A 97 5.88 -2.19 -13.55
CA ARG A 97 6.02 -0.79 -13.97
C ARG A 97 6.71 0.07 -12.91
N PHE A 98 6.35 -0.12 -11.65
CA PHE A 98 7.06 0.54 -10.56
C PHE A 98 8.55 0.18 -10.58
N ARG A 99 8.89 -1.11 -10.68
CA ARG A 99 10.29 -1.57 -10.73
C ARG A 99 11.05 -1.11 -11.98
N SER A 100 10.36 -0.86 -13.09
CA SER A 100 10.97 -0.28 -14.30
C SER A 100 11.40 1.17 -14.09
N LEU A 101 10.68 1.93 -13.28
CA LEU A 101 11.03 3.31 -12.92
C LEU A 101 12.04 3.37 -11.77
N TYR A 102 11.88 2.50 -10.79
CA TYR A 102 12.63 2.51 -9.52
C TYR A 102 13.10 1.08 -9.17
N PRO A 103 14.17 0.58 -9.80
CA PRO A 103 14.63 -0.80 -9.61
C PRO A 103 14.94 -1.16 -8.15
N ASP A 104 15.53 -0.23 -7.41
CA ASP A 104 16.03 -0.45 -6.06
C ASP A 104 15.21 0.25 -4.97
N ALA A 105 14.18 1.03 -5.32
CA ALA A 105 13.39 1.75 -4.33
C ALA A 105 12.59 0.78 -3.43
N PRO A 106 12.51 1.04 -2.12
CA PRO A 106 11.67 0.23 -1.23
C PRO A 106 10.19 0.41 -1.60
N PHE A 107 9.43 -0.69 -1.52
CA PHE A 107 7.98 -0.64 -1.68
C PHE A 107 7.29 -1.67 -0.79
N ILE A 108 6.07 -1.37 -0.42
CA ILE A 108 5.11 -2.25 0.22
C ILE A 108 4.08 -2.67 -0.83
N SER A 109 3.61 -3.90 -0.82
CA SER A 109 2.47 -4.28 -1.65
C SER A 109 1.37 -4.92 -0.83
N GLY A 110 0.14 -4.50 -1.09
CA GLY A 110 -1.05 -5.17 -0.57
C GLY A 110 -1.22 -6.54 -1.22
N VAL A 111 -1.59 -7.55 -0.43
CA VAL A 111 -1.99 -8.86 -0.90
C VAL A 111 -3.41 -9.17 -0.43
N THR A 112 -4.22 -9.77 -1.27
CA THR A 112 -5.61 -10.11 -0.94
C THR A 112 -5.93 -11.55 -1.33
N ALA A 113 -7.06 -12.05 -0.82
CA ALA A 113 -7.55 -13.38 -1.16
C ALA A 113 -8.07 -13.40 -2.61
N VAL A 114 -7.48 -14.23 -3.44
CA VAL A 114 -7.90 -14.48 -4.82
C VAL A 114 -8.80 -15.71 -4.83
N ASP A 115 -9.91 -15.66 -5.55
CA ASP A 115 -10.89 -16.74 -5.69
C ASP A 115 -11.45 -17.28 -4.35
N ALA A 116 -11.42 -16.41 -3.32
CA ALA A 116 -11.98 -16.77 -2.02
C ALA A 116 -13.52 -16.89 -2.09
N SER A 117 -14.03 -18.03 -1.66
CA SER A 117 -15.46 -18.12 -1.34
C SER A 117 -15.80 -17.10 -0.25
N ALA A 118 -16.90 -16.36 -0.44
CA ALA A 118 -17.30 -15.31 0.51
C ALA A 118 -17.51 -15.81 1.95
N ASP A 119 -17.74 -17.12 2.13
CA ASP A 119 -18.20 -17.70 3.37
C ASP A 119 -17.19 -18.66 4.02
N ASN A 120 -16.08 -18.99 3.33
CA ASN A 120 -15.06 -19.91 3.85
C ASN A 120 -13.67 -19.31 3.71
N PHE A 121 -13.03 -19.03 4.83
CA PHE A 121 -11.65 -18.59 4.85
C PHE A 121 -10.68 -19.73 4.46
N LYS A 122 -9.69 -19.40 3.63
CA LYS A 122 -8.53 -20.23 3.33
C LYS A 122 -7.31 -19.31 3.14
N ALA A 123 -6.30 -19.48 3.98
CA ALA A 123 -5.05 -18.70 3.85
C ALA A 123 -4.38 -18.90 2.49
N SER A 124 -4.54 -20.09 1.87
CA SER A 124 -4.00 -20.36 0.52
C SER A 124 -4.55 -19.44 -0.58
N CYS A 125 -5.70 -18.79 -0.36
CA CYS A 125 -6.23 -17.82 -1.32
C CYS A 125 -5.37 -16.54 -1.43
N TYR A 126 -4.46 -16.30 -0.48
CA TYR A 126 -3.48 -15.21 -0.56
C TYR A 126 -2.20 -15.58 -1.32
N HIS A 127 -1.93 -16.88 -1.52
CA HIS A 127 -0.68 -17.36 -2.13
C HIS A 127 -0.42 -16.81 -3.53
N PRO A 128 -1.40 -16.67 -4.45
CA PRO A 128 -1.12 -16.14 -5.78
C PRO A 128 -0.49 -14.74 -5.75
N HIS A 129 -1.02 -13.84 -4.93
CA HIS A 129 -0.44 -12.50 -4.78
C HIS A 129 0.89 -12.54 -4.01
N LEU A 130 1.04 -13.42 -3.01
CA LEU A 130 2.29 -13.57 -2.27
C LEU A 130 3.43 -14.06 -3.19
N GLU A 131 3.18 -15.05 -4.02
CA GLU A 131 4.16 -15.56 -4.99
C GLU A 131 4.63 -14.46 -5.96
N ILE A 132 3.67 -13.69 -6.50
CA ILE A 132 4.00 -12.57 -7.38
C ILE A 132 4.83 -11.53 -6.64
N VAL A 133 4.35 -10.98 -5.53
CA VAL A 133 5.00 -9.84 -4.89
C VAL A 133 6.40 -10.19 -4.36
N GLN A 134 6.59 -11.38 -3.81
CA GLN A 134 7.88 -11.82 -3.27
C GLN A 134 8.96 -11.95 -4.35
N ALA A 135 8.58 -12.29 -5.59
CA ALA A 135 9.49 -12.31 -6.72
C ALA A 135 10.12 -10.93 -7.01
N TYR A 136 9.44 -9.85 -6.63
CA TYR A 136 9.90 -8.45 -6.81
C TYR A 136 10.56 -7.85 -5.56
N LYS A 137 10.77 -8.64 -4.51
CA LYS A 137 11.49 -8.24 -3.28
C LYS A 137 10.94 -6.96 -2.64
N PRO A 138 9.71 -6.97 -2.13
CA PRO A 138 9.15 -5.85 -1.37
C PRO A 138 9.93 -5.67 -0.06
N CYS A 139 9.93 -4.48 0.53
CA CYS A 139 10.45 -4.31 1.89
C CYS A 139 9.49 -4.86 2.95
N GLU A 140 8.20 -4.78 2.68
CA GLU A 140 7.12 -5.28 3.54
C GLU A 140 5.94 -5.73 2.67
N VAL A 141 5.11 -6.63 3.22
CA VAL A 141 3.85 -7.08 2.60
C VAL A 141 2.69 -6.68 3.49
N MET A 142 1.68 -6.03 2.92
CA MET A 142 0.48 -5.62 3.63
C MET A 142 -0.66 -6.62 3.38
N ILE A 143 -1.09 -7.31 4.42
CA ILE A 143 -2.24 -8.23 4.34
C ILE A 143 -3.53 -7.41 4.33
N MET A 144 -4.19 -7.38 3.18
CA MET A 144 -5.51 -6.78 3.02
C MET A 144 -6.56 -7.72 3.59
N THR A 145 -7.53 -7.15 4.29
CA THR A 145 -8.64 -7.97 4.82
C THR A 145 -9.49 -8.56 3.68
N SER A 146 -10.20 -9.65 3.97
CA SER A 146 -11.21 -10.22 3.07
C SER A 146 -12.52 -10.43 3.82
N ARG A 147 -13.63 -10.61 3.08
CA ARG A 147 -14.93 -10.88 3.70
C ARG A 147 -14.89 -12.16 4.55
N ALA A 148 -14.31 -13.24 4.00
CA ALA A 148 -14.21 -14.52 4.72
C ALA A 148 -13.37 -14.37 6.01
N LEU A 149 -12.30 -13.58 5.97
CA LEU A 149 -11.45 -13.32 7.14
C LEU A 149 -12.21 -12.53 8.23
N ASN A 150 -13.05 -11.58 7.83
CA ASN A 150 -13.85 -10.79 8.76
C ASN A 150 -15.05 -11.53 9.37
N LEU A 151 -15.49 -12.63 8.77
CA LEU A 151 -16.55 -13.49 9.33
C LEU A 151 -16.04 -14.42 10.43
N LEU A 152 -14.73 -14.57 10.57
CA LEU A 152 -14.14 -15.35 11.65
C LEU A 152 -14.31 -14.62 12.99
N ASP A 153 -14.52 -15.41 14.06
CA ASP A 153 -14.39 -14.86 15.41
C ASP A 153 -12.94 -14.36 15.68
N PRO A 154 -12.73 -13.53 16.70
CA PRO A 154 -11.42 -12.88 16.91
C PRO A 154 -10.24 -13.86 17.04
N GLU A 155 -10.43 -15.03 17.67
CA GLU A 155 -9.36 -16.01 17.85
C GLU A 155 -9.01 -16.69 16.52
N ASN A 156 -9.99 -17.15 15.77
CA ASN A 156 -9.77 -17.73 14.46
C ASN A 156 -9.24 -16.70 13.46
N ARG A 157 -9.63 -15.43 13.59
CA ARG A 157 -9.11 -14.35 12.76
C ARG A 157 -7.63 -14.11 13.06
N ARG A 158 -7.21 -14.10 14.33
CA ARG A 158 -5.78 -14.05 14.72
C ARG A 158 -4.99 -15.17 14.05
N ASP A 159 -5.47 -16.41 14.21
CA ASP A 159 -4.78 -17.59 13.70
C ASP A 159 -4.69 -17.57 12.17
N ALA A 160 -5.72 -17.06 11.50
CA ALA A 160 -5.72 -16.84 10.07
C ALA A 160 -4.66 -15.81 9.62
N TYR A 161 -4.51 -14.70 10.32
CA TYR A 161 -3.42 -13.74 10.04
C TYR A 161 -2.05 -14.36 10.25
N PHE A 162 -1.87 -15.16 11.30
CA PHE A 162 -0.61 -15.86 11.55
C PHE A 162 -0.31 -16.86 10.43
N GLU A 163 -1.30 -17.64 9.99
CA GLU A 163 -1.14 -18.59 8.88
C GLU A 163 -0.72 -17.90 7.57
N ILE A 164 -1.32 -16.76 7.24
CA ILE A 164 -0.92 -15.96 6.07
C ILE A 164 0.52 -15.46 6.28
N ALA A 165 0.83 -14.88 7.44
CA ALA A 165 2.13 -14.27 7.73
C ALA A 165 3.29 -15.28 7.71
N GLU A 166 3.06 -16.55 8.04
CA GLU A 166 4.09 -17.60 7.95
C GLU A 166 4.56 -17.85 6.49
N LYS A 167 3.79 -17.43 5.49
CA LYS A 167 4.16 -17.51 4.06
C LYS A 167 4.85 -16.25 3.54
N ILE A 168 4.94 -15.21 4.35
CA ILE A 168 5.59 -13.94 4.00
C ILE A 168 7.06 -14.01 4.42
N GLU A 169 7.97 -13.72 3.49
CA GLU A 169 9.42 -13.77 3.74
C GLU A 169 9.96 -12.51 4.43
N VAL A 170 9.28 -11.38 4.26
CA VAL A 170 9.62 -10.06 4.80
C VAL A 170 8.69 -9.70 5.97
N PRO A 171 8.87 -8.57 6.68
CA PRO A 171 7.89 -8.09 7.65
C PRO A 171 6.50 -7.91 7.05
N ALA A 172 5.47 -8.19 7.84
CA ALA A 172 4.07 -8.09 7.45
C ALA A 172 3.38 -6.92 8.14
N LEU A 173 2.52 -6.24 7.40
CA LEU A 173 1.59 -5.24 7.89
C LEU A 173 0.16 -5.79 7.80
N VAL A 174 -0.71 -5.29 8.64
CA VAL A 174 -2.15 -5.58 8.56
C VAL A 174 -2.90 -4.31 8.18
N HIS A 175 -3.70 -4.39 7.13
CA HIS A 175 -4.55 -3.28 6.70
C HIS A 175 -5.95 -3.43 7.30
N ALA A 176 -6.25 -2.58 8.28
CA ALA A 176 -7.60 -2.50 8.86
C ALA A 176 -8.47 -1.57 8.00
N LEU A 177 -9.51 -2.14 7.39
CA LEU A 177 -10.51 -1.37 6.66
C LEU A 177 -11.73 -1.12 7.54
N GLU A 178 -12.23 0.11 7.49
CA GLU A 178 -13.46 0.51 8.15
C GLU A 178 -14.68 0.20 7.27
N PRO A 179 -15.88 -0.01 7.87
CA PRO A 179 -17.12 -0.24 7.12
C PRO A 179 -17.47 0.87 6.11
N ALA A 180 -16.92 2.07 6.30
CA ALA A 180 -17.08 3.18 5.36
C ALA A 180 -16.41 2.90 3.99
N PHE A 181 -15.37 2.08 3.96
CA PHE A 181 -14.68 1.70 2.71
C PHE A 181 -15.26 0.43 2.10
N VAL A 182 -15.52 -0.58 2.93
CA VAL A 182 -16.13 -1.83 2.48
C VAL A 182 -17.19 -2.27 3.49
N PRO A 183 -18.45 -2.49 3.07
CA PRO A 183 -19.56 -2.73 3.99
C PRO A 183 -19.42 -3.96 4.89
N TRP A 184 -18.58 -4.89 4.50
CA TRP A 184 -18.31 -6.13 5.27
C TRP A 184 -17.05 -6.01 6.16
N ALA A 185 -16.40 -4.86 6.20
CA ALA A 185 -15.27 -4.67 7.10
C ALA A 185 -15.71 -4.68 8.57
N THR A 186 -14.89 -5.25 9.42
CA THR A 186 -15.08 -5.27 10.86
C THR A 186 -13.86 -4.64 11.52
N PRO A 187 -14.03 -3.64 12.37
CA PRO A 187 -12.92 -3.05 13.13
C PRO A 187 -12.16 -4.14 13.91
N PHE A 188 -10.87 -3.94 14.06
CA PHE A 188 -10.07 -4.83 14.90
C PHE A 188 -10.33 -4.53 16.38
N GLU A 189 -10.61 -5.56 17.12
CA GLU A 189 -10.68 -5.48 18.58
C GLU A 189 -9.28 -5.18 19.15
N PRO A 190 -9.16 -4.36 20.22
CA PRO A 190 -7.87 -4.05 20.83
C PRO A 190 -7.06 -5.29 21.21
N TRP A 191 -7.72 -6.36 21.62
CA TRP A 191 -7.09 -7.64 21.92
C TRP A 191 -6.39 -8.24 20.69
N LEU A 192 -7.11 -8.27 19.54
CA LEU A 192 -6.56 -8.80 18.29
C LEU A 192 -5.33 -8.01 17.85
N LEU A 193 -5.41 -6.67 17.88
CA LEU A 193 -4.26 -5.80 17.57
C LEU A 193 -3.07 -6.10 18.47
N HIS A 194 -3.31 -6.30 19.78
CA HIS A 194 -2.25 -6.65 20.72
C HIS A 194 -1.60 -8.00 20.38
N GLN A 195 -2.39 -9.00 19.99
CA GLN A 195 -1.87 -10.32 19.59
C GLN A 195 -1.04 -10.22 18.30
N LEU A 196 -1.52 -9.48 17.31
CA LEU A 196 -0.79 -9.27 16.05
C LEU A 196 0.54 -8.54 16.31
N ALA A 197 0.52 -7.44 17.06
CA ALA A 197 1.71 -6.67 17.41
C ALA A 197 2.75 -7.47 18.24
N GLY A 198 2.32 -8.51 18.95
CA GLY A 198 3.21 -9.41 19.68
C GLY A 198 3.86 -10.50 18.82
N HIS A 199 3.45 -10.68 17.58
CA HIS A 199 3.97 -11.72 16.71
C HIS A 199 5.15 -11.22 15.87
N LYS A 200 6.25 -11.97 15.83
CA LYS A 200 7.55 -11.62 15.20
C LYS A 200 7.49 -11.15 13.73
N LYS A 201 6.44 -11.50 13.01
CA LYS A 201 6.27 -11.16 11.59
C LYS A 201 5.63 -9.79 11.38
N PHE A 202 4.85 -9.30 12.34
CA PHE A 202 4.16 -8.01 12.21
C PHE A 202 5.01 -6.86 12.76
N VAL A 203 4.97 -5.72 12.08
CA VAL A 203 5.72 -4.49 12.39
C VAL A 203 4.75 -3.31 12.48
#